data_78d453385b359678bc24370c323b9cc8
#
_entry.id   78d453385b359678bc24370c323b9cc8
#
_cell.length_a   1.000
_cell.length_b   1.000
_cell.length_c   1.000
_cell.angle_alpha   90.00
_cell.angle_beta   90.00
_cell.angle_gamma   90.00
#
_symmetry.space_group_name_H-M   'P 1'
#
loop_
_entity.id
_entity.type
_entity.pdbx_description
1 polymer ?
#
loop_
_entity_poly.entity_id
_entity_poly.type
_entity_poly.pdbx_seq_one_letter_code
_entity_poly.pdbx_strand_id
1 'polypeptide(L)'
;MAQVFEKAGVNLLNISFGMQPPVQPVPDGFICSPMSYSGYKIKKEVGIPVIAVNEICTEEQIRFLIEKDYADFAGIGRAMLADAEFANHVINSESVNKCFRCKQCFWITDHVKCPASKNIHSCE
;
A
#
# COMPACT_ATOMS: atom_id res chain seq x y z
N MET A 1 -11.65 -6.22 18.21
CA MET A 1 -12.42 -5.18 17.47
C MET A 1 -12.70 -5.63 16.03
N ALA A 2 -11.73 -6.09 15.23
CA ALA A 2 -11.96 -6.54 13.84
C ALA A 2 -13.06 -7.61 13.72
N GLN A 3 -13.03 -8.64 14.58
CA GLN A 3 -14.07 -9.68 14.66
C GLN A 3 -15.47 -9.14 15.00
N VAL A 4 -15.54 -8.02 15.73
CA VAL A 4 -16.85 -7.37 16.03
C VAL A 4 -17.44 -6.74 14.77
N PHE A 5 -16.58 -6.09 13.95
CA PHE A 5 -17.01 -5.55 12.67
C PHE A 5 -17.46 -6.65 11.70
N GLU A 6 -16.73 -7.75 11.62
CA GLU A 6 -17.12 -8.91 10.81
C GLU A 6 -18.49 -9.45 11.24
N LYS A 7 -18.70 -9.68 12.55
CA LYS A 7 -19.99 -10.12 13.08
C LYS A 7 -21.13 -9.13 12.83
N ALA A 8 -20.80 -7.84 12.73
CA ALA A 8 -21.77 -6.79 12.40
C ALA A 8 -22.08 -6.68 10.89
N GLY A 9 -21.49 -7.56 10.05
CA GLY A 9 -21.77 -7.63 8.61
C GLY A 9 -20.82 -6.82 7.73
N VAL A 10 -19.66 -6.39 8.26
CA VAL A 10 -18.60 -5.79 7.43
C VAL A 10 -17.95 -6.89 6.59
N ASN A 11 -17.78 -6.66 5.29
CA ASN A 11 -17.30 -7.63 4.31
C ASN A 11 -15.85 -7.42 3.87
N LEU A 12 -15.21 -6.34 4.28
CA LEU A 12 -13.85 -5.99 3.91
C LEU A 12 -13.26 -5.04 4.96
N LEU A 13 -12.00 -5.23 5.33
CA LEU A 13 -11.28 -4.33 6.23
C LEU A 13 -10.10 -3.66 5.52
N ASN A 14 -10.07 -2.35 5.55
CA ASN A 14 -8.90 -1.56 5.20
C ASN A 14 -8.18 -1.14 6.48
N ILE A 15 -6.96 -1.65 6.69
CA ILE A 15 -6.22 -1.46 7.93
C ILE A 15 -5.26 -0.30 7.79
N SER A 16 -5.62 0.82 8.42
CA SER A 16 -4.76 1.98 8.55
C SER A 16 -4.68 2.43 10.01
N PHE A 17 -3.59 3.10 10.35
CA PHE A 17 -3.47 3.78 11.63
C PHE A 17 -3.67 5.28 11.44
N GLY A 18 -4.07 5.94 12.53
CA GLY A 18 -4.06 7.39 12.60
C GLY A 18 -2.63 7.96 12.57
N MET A 19 -2.43 9.15 13.12
CA MET A 19 -1.20 9.93 12.91
C MET A 19 0.10 9.32 13.47
N GLN A 20 0.03 8.39 14.42
CA GLN A 20 1.23 7.72 14.96
C GLN A 20 0.93 6.24 15.21
N PRO A 21 1.28 5.36 14.27
CA PRO A 21 1.17 3.93 14.50
C PRO A 21 2.14 3.49 15.59
N PRO A 22 1.73 2.59 16.49
CA PRO A 22 2.67 1.96 17.40
C PRO A 22 3.75 1.22 16.57
N VAL A 23 5.01 1.42 16.93
CA VAL A 23 6.11 0.66 16.32
C VAL A 23 5.92 -0.80 16.71
N GLN A 24 5.61 -1.63 15.73
CA GLN A 24 5.50 -3.07 15.90
C GLN A 24 6.72 -3.75 15.31
N PRO A 25 7.30 -4.73 16.03
CA PRO A 25 8.33 -5.54 15.44
C PRO A 25 7.76 -6.31 14.25
N VAL A 26 8.48 -6.30 13.16
CA VAL A 26 8.21 -7.11 11.97
C VAL A 26 9.19 -8.27 11.90
N PRO A 27 8.82 -9.43 11.32
CA PRO A 27 9.74 -10.54 11.17
C PRO A 27 10.87 -10.20 10.19
N ASP A 28 12.02 -10.87 10.36
CA ASP A 28 13.13 -10.76 9.44
C ASP A 28 12.69 -11.07 8.00
N GLY A 29 13.13 -10.27 7.06
CA GLY A 29 12.76 -10.42 5.65
C GLY A 29 11.40 -9.86 5.24
N PHE A 30 10.66 -9.22 6.17
CA PHE A 30 9.43 -8.52 5.80
C PHE A 30 9.76 -7.18 5.13
N ILE A 31 9.47 -7.05 3.84
CA ILE A 31 9.91 -5.92 3.00
C ILE A 31 8.94 -4.73 2.97
N CYS A 32 7.79 -4.84 3.65
CA CYS A 32 6.79 -3.78 3.72
C CYS A 32 6.83 -3.05 5.07
N SER A 33 5.96 -2.07 5.25
CA SER A 33 5.92 -1.28 6.48
C SER A 33 5.36 -2.07 7.68
N PRO A 34 5.69 -1.67 8.93
CA PRO A 34 5.07 -2.24 10.12
C PRO A 34 3.54 -2.12 10.14
N MET A 35 2.99 -1.10 9.48
CA MET A 35 1.54 -0.93 9.32
C MET A 35 0.94 -2.03 8.45
N SER A 36 1.58 -2.38 7.34
CA SER A 36 1.16 -3.50 6.49
C SER A 36 1.20 -4.82 7.26
N TYR A 37 2.21 -5.00 8.14
CA TYR A 37 2.29 -6.18 9.00
C TYR A 37 1.17 -6.23 10.06
N SER A 38 0.73 -5.09 10.55
CA SER A 38 -0.45 -5.02 11.43
C SER A 38 -1.72 -5.47 10.71
N GLY A 39 -1.86 -5.15 9.43
CA GLY A 39 -2.91 -5.69 8.57
C GLY A 39 -2.91 -7.21 8.55
N TYR A 40 -1.75 -7.83 8.38
CA TYR A 40 -1.59 -9.28 8.44
C TYR A 40 -2.04 -9.89 9.77
N LYS A 41 -1.65 -9.29 10.89
CA LYS A 41 -2.10 -9.76 12.21
C LYS A 41 -3.62 -9.75 12.34
N ILE A 42 -4.28 -8.73 11.79
CA ILE A 42 -5.74 -8.64 11.79
C ILE A 42 -6.34 -9.68 10.83
N LYS A 43 -5.75 -9.88 9.65
CA LYS A 43 -6.17 -10.91 8.70
C LYS A 43 -6.24 -12.30 9.33
N LYS A 44 -5.30 -12.63 10.20
CA LYS A 44 -5.30 -13.92 10.92
C LYS A 44 -6.44 -14.11 11.92
N GLU A 45 -7.11 -13.04 12.30
CA GLU A 45 -8.17 -13.02 13.31
C GLU A 45 -9.59 -12.93 12.70
N VAL A 46 -9.71 -12.75 11.38
CA VAL A 46 -10.98 -12.58 10.67
C VAL A 46 -11.06 -13.49 9.45
N GLY A 47 -12.28 -13.81 9.03
CA GLY A 47 -12.55 -14.57 7.81
C GLY A 47 -12.86 -13.70 6.58
N ILE A 48 -12.89 -12.38 6.74
CA ILE A 48 -13.16 -11.42 5.67
C ILE A 48 -11.87 -10.84 5.08
N PRO A 49 -11.88 -10.44 3.81
CA PRO A 49 -10.68 -9.89 3.16
C PRO A 49 -10.11 -8.65 3.84
N VAL A 50 -8.79 -8.53 3.81
CA VAL A 50 -8.04 -7.42 4.40
C VAL A 50 -7.17 -6.73 3.35
N ILE A 51 -7.27 -5.40 3.30
CA ILE A 51 -6.40 -4.53 2.50
C ILE A 51 -5.21 -4.08 3.36
N ALA A 52 -4.00 -4.42 2.96
CA ALA A 52 -2.79 -3.83 3.52
C ALA A 52 -2.51 -2.47 2.87
N VAL A 53 -2.14 -1.50 3.67
CA VAL A 53 -1.81 -0.14 3.22
C VAL A 53 -0.49 0.32 3.81
N ASN A 54 -0.05 1.48 3.37
CA ASN A 54 1.11 2.22 3.81
C ASN A 54 2.42 1.82 3.14
N GLU A 55 2.98 2.78 2.41
CA GLU A 55 4.28 2.71 1.74
C GLU A 55 4.44 1.58 0.71
N ILE A 56 3.34 1.05 0.20
CA ILE A 56 3.35 0.09 -0.90
C ILE A 56 3.53 0.89 -2.19
N CYS A 57 4.73 0.79 -2.77
CA CYS A 57 5.15 1.61 -3.91
C CYS A 57 5.87 0.82 -5.01
N THR A 58 6.01 -0.50 -4.86
CA THR A 58 6.71 -1.35 -5.82
C THR A 58 5.92 -2.63 -6.10
N GLU A 59 6.08 -3.18 -7.30
CA GLU A 59 5.53 -4.48 -7.66
C GLU A 59 5.99 -5.58 -6.70
N GLU A 60 7.27 -5.57 -6.31
CA GLU A 60 7.84 -6.53 -5.38
C GLU A 60 7.10 -6.56 -4.04
N GLN A 61 6.77 -5.38 -3.49
CA GLN A 61 5.99 -5.28 -2.25
C GLN A 61 4.58 -5.82 -2.43
N ILE A 62 3.93 -5.55 -3.57
CA ILE A 62 2.59 -6.06 -3.87
C ILE A 62 2.61 -7.58 -3.96
N ARG A 63 3.50 -8.15 -4.77
CA ARG A 63 3.67 -9.60 -4.91
C ARG A 63 3.97 -10.25 -3.56
N PHE A 64 4.90 -9.68 -2.80
CA PHE A 64 5.26 -10.18 -1.48
C PHE A 64 4.04 -10.29 -0.54
N LEU A 65 3.20 -9.24 -0.48
CA LEU A 65 2.01 -9.24 0.37
C LEU A 65 0.97 -10.27 -0.05
N ILE A 66 0.73 -10.40 -1.36
CA ILE A 66 -0.31 -11.29 -1.89
C ILE A 66 0.17 -12.75 -1.93
N GLU A 67 1.35 -13.02 -2.51
CA GLU A 67 1.86 -14.38 -2.70
C GLU A 67 2.28 -15.05 -1.38
N LYS A 68 2.69 -14.27 -0.39
CA LYS A 68 2.98 -14.76 0.97
C LYS A 68 1.78 -14.75 1.90
N ASP A 69 0.59 -14.45 1.38
CA ASP A 69 -0.66 -14.41 2.14
C ASP A 69 -0.67 -13.42 3.32
N TYR A 70 0.10 -12.34 3.21
CA TYR A 70 0.08 -11.28 4.21
C TYR A 70 -1.16 -10.38 4.10
N ALA A 71 -1.75 -10.25 2.92
CA ALA A 71 -2.97 -9.48 2.66
C ALA A 71 -3.74 -10.06 1.47
N ASP A 72 -5.03 -9.76 1.38
CA ASP A 72 -5.85 -10.12 0.23
C ASP A 72 -5.79 -9.06 -0.87
N PHE A 73 -5.56 -7.81 -0.47
CA PHE A 73 -5.41 -6.67 -1.38
C PHE A 73 -4.30 -5.74 -0.90
N ALA A 74 -3.67 -5.05 -1.84
CA ALA A 74 -2.72 -3.98 -1.58
C ALA A 74 -3.36 -2.61 -1.89
N GLY A 75 -3.46 -1.75 -0.88
CA GLY A 75 -3.94 -0.38 -1.04
C GLY A 75 -2.80 0.57 -1.43
N ILE A 76 -2.85 1.08 -2.65
CA ILE A 76 -1.79 1.88 -3.26
C ILE A 76 -2.23 3.34 -3.34
N GLY A 77 -1.48 4.23 -2.71
CA GLY A 77 -1.76 5.68 -2.72
C GLY A 77 -0.70 6.45 -3.49
N ARG A 78 0.42 6.79 -2.84
CA ARG A 78 1.46 7.67 -3.38
C ARG A 78 2.10 7.18 -4.68
N ALA A 79 2.17 5.88 -4.90
CA ALA A 79 2.65 5.33 -6.17
C ALA A 79 1.73 5.72 -7.33
N MET A 80 0.40 5.74 -7.11
CA MET A 80 -0.58 6.20 -8.11
C MET A 80 -0.50 7.71 -8.39
N LEU A 81 0.05 8.51 -7.47
CA LEU A 81 0.35 9.93 -7.75
C LEU A 81 1.62 10.12 -8.58
N ALA A 82 2.58 9.23 -8.40
CA ALA A 82 3.82 9.23 -9.18
C ALA A 82 3.58 8.70 -10.60
N ASP A 83 2.66 7.76 -10.72
CA ASP A 83 2.30 7.09 -11.96
C ASP A 83 0.81 6.78 -11.97
N ALA A 84 0.02 7.52 -12.72
CA ALA A 84 -1.44 7.34 -12.78
C ALA A 84 -1.85 5.96 -13.30
N GLU A 85 -1.01 5.35 -14.15
CA GLU A 85 -1.22 4.02 -14.72
C GLU A 85 -0.46 2.91 -13.95
N PHE A 86 0.02 3.20 -12.73
CA PHE A 86 0.85 2.29 -11.93
C PHE A 86 0.34 0.85 -11.90
N ALA A 87 -0.97 0.67 -11.66
CA ALA A 87 -1.56 -0.67 -11.57
C ALA A 87 -1.50 -1.40 -12.92
N ASN A 88 -1.80 -0.70 -14.02
CA ASN A 88 -1.73 -1.27 -15.37
C ASN A 88 -0.29 -1.60 -15.76
N HIS A 89 0.66 -0.70 -15.48
CA HIS A 89 2.07 -0.94 -15.73
C HIS A 89 2.59 -2.16 -14.96
N VAL A 90 2.21 -2.30 -13.68
CA VAL A 90 2.57 -3.48 -12.86
C VAL A 90 1.98 -4.76 -13.44
N ILE A 91 0.70 -4.76 -13.82
CA ILE A 91 0.03 -5.94 -14.40
C ILE A 91 0.69 -6.36 -15.72
N ASN A 92 1.06 -5.39 -16.55
CA ASN A 92 1.65 -5.62 -17.86
C ASN A 92 3.18 -5.83 -17.81
N SER A 93 3.79 -5.78 -16.62
CA SER A 93 5.26 -5.83 -16.44
C SER A 93 6.00 -4.70 -17.17
N GLU A 94 5.38 -3.53 -17.21
CA GLU A 94 5.93 -2.30 -17.78
C GLU A 94 6.69 -1.48 -16.72
N SER A 95 7.51 -0.53 -17.17
CA SER A 95 8.24 0.33 -16.23
C SER A 95 7.29 1.33 -15.55
N VAL A 96 7.47 1.53 -14.24
CA VAL A 96 6.68 2.45 -13.44
C VAL A 96 7.51 3.65 -12.98
N ASN A 97 6.88 4.81 -12.84
CA ASN A 97 7.47 5.94 -12.16
C ASN A 97 7.52 5.67 -10.65
N LYS A 98 8.73 5.64 -10.11
CA LYS A 98 8.93 5.35 -8.69
C LYS A 98 8.61 6.57 -7.83
N CYS A 99 7.74 6.39 -6.85
CA CYS A 99 7.49 7.39 -5.82
C CYS A 99 8.78 7.69 -5.04
N PHE A 100 9.16 8.96 -4.93
CA PHE A 100 10.38 9.41 -4.23
C PHE A 100 10.26 9.41 -2.70
N ARG A 101 9.09 9.06 -2.16
CA ARG A 101 8.83 9.05 -0.70
C ARG A 101 9.20 10.36 -0.01
N CYS A 102 8.86 11.49 -0.63
CA CYS A 102 9.16 12.82 -0.13
C CYS A 102 8.69 13.00 1.31
N LYS A 103 9.46 13.68 2.17
CA LYS A 103 9.08 13.98 3.56
C LYS A 103 7.75 14.71 3.64
N GLN A 104 7.54 15.66 2.74
CA GLN A 104 6.28 16.36 2.55
C GLN A 104 5.74 16.04 1.16
N CYS A 105 4.67 15.25 1.12
CA CYS A 105 4.06 14.83 -0.13
C CYS A 105 3.14 15.92 -0.67
N PHE A 106 3.20 16.19 -1.96
CA PHE A 106 2.37 17.21 -2.63
C PHE A 106 0.89 16.84 -2.73
N TRP A 107 0.49 15.62 -2.45
CA TRP A 107 -0.90 15.20 -2.55
C TRP A 107 -1.85 16.05 -1.67
N ILE A 108 -1.33 16.62 -0.57
CA ILE A 108 -2.10 17.47 0.34
C ILE A 108 -2.34 18.85 -0.25
N THR A 109 -1.38 19.37 -1.04
CA THR A 109 -1.39 20.75 -1.53
C THR A 109 -1.73 20.83 -3.01
N ASP A 110 -1.06 20.05 -3.84
CA ASP A 110 -1.22 20.06 -5.29
C ASP A 110 -0.62 18.78 -5.89
N HIS A 111 -1.46 17.79 -6.15
CA HIS A 111 -1.04 16.48 -6.67
C HIS A 111 -0.35 16.57 -8.04
N VAL A 112 -0.67 17.56 -8.86
CA VAL A 112 -0.04 17.81 -10.17
C VAL A 112 1.44 18.15 -10.04
N LYS A 113 1.87 18.60 -8.86
CA LYS A 113 3.27 18.93 -8.58
C LYS A 113 4.12 17.77 -8.09
N CYS A 114 3.59 16.52 -8.12
CA CYS A 114 4.41 15.37 -7.75
C CYS A 114 5.68 15.32 -8.61
N PRO A 115 6.88 15.39 -8.03
CA PRO A 115 8.12 15.46 -8.83
C PRO A 115 8.38 14.14 -9.59
N ALA A 116 7.82 13.02 -9.12
CA ALA A 116 7.97 11.74 -9.78
C ALA A 116 7.07 11.60 -11.02
N SER A 117 5.90 12.25 -11.04
CA SER A 117 4.96 12.15 -12.17
C SER A 117 5.46 12.82 -13.46
N LYS A 118 6.48 13.68 -13.36
CA LYS A 118 7.07 14.40 -14.50
C LYS A 118 8.06 13.58 -15.33
N ASN A 119 8.44 12.40 -14.86
CA ASN A 119 9.49 11.61 -15.51
C ASN A 119 8.97 10.75 -16.69
N ILE A 120 7.66 10.61 -16.88
CA ILE A 120 7.09 9.81 -18.00
C ILE A 120 7.22 10.55 -19.33
N HIS A 121 7.31 11.88 -19.35
CA HIS A 121 7.30 12.68 -20.59
C HIS A 121 8.67 13.15 -21.08
N SER A 122 9.76 12.65 -20.52
CA SER A 122 11.12 13.03 -20.94
C SER A 122 11.82 11.99 -21.81
N CYS A 123 11.07 11.04 -22.37
CA CYS A 123 11.54 10.09 -23.39
C CYS A 123 10.74 10.21 -24.68
N GLU A 124 10.68 11.42 -25.26
CA GLU A 124 10.45 11.64 -26.69
C GLU A 124 11.68 12.26 -27.33
#